data_bd451fb1861f430783fe04affaa1b7dd
#
_entry.id   bd451fb1861f430783fe04affaa1b7dd
#
_cell.length_a   1.000
_cell.length_b   1.000
_cell.length_c   1.000
_cell.angle_alpha   90.00
_cell.angle_beta   90.00
_cell.angle_gamma   90.00
#
_symmetry.space_group_name_H-M   'P 1'
#
loop_
_entity.id
_entity.type
_entity.pdbx_description
1 polymer ?
#
loop_
_entity_poly.entity_id
_entity_poly.type
_entity_poly.pdbx_seq_one_letter_code
_entity_poly.pdbx_strand_id
1 'polypeptide(L)'
;FETNRIRHIIHGNLDCVKEGEEVDNKLAISRFFALTGAPVDSYCGDKESFLGRYHGYHNPVGVENGKLSGEMCYNENGCGALAAQMLLKPGETKEIAFLVGMKEHEEAEVICNRYADVAAQCETELKELTGYWHEKLEHFQVHTPSREFDTMINTWNAYNCFMTFIWSRAASFFYCGLRNGYGYRDTVQDIQGVIH
;
A
#
# COMPACT_ATOMS: atom_id res chain seq x y z
N PHE A 1 -17.12 4.26 7.73
CA PHE A 1 -16.08 5.24 8.03
C PHE A 1 -15.99 5.42 9.55
N GLU A 2 -14.89 5.03 10.10
CA GLU A 2 -14.60 5.17 11.52
C GLU A 2 -13.39 6.06 11.67
N THR A 3 -13.54 7.13 12.44
CA THR A 3 -12.50 8.11 12.79
C THR A 3 -11.25 8.13 11.89
N ASN A 4 -11.21 9.04 10.92
CA ASN A 4 -10.06 9.27 10.02
C ASN A 4 -9.63 8.08 9.15
N ARG A 5 -10.49 7.07 8.98
CA ARG A 5 -10.12 5.83 8.31
C ARG A 5 -11.24 5.26 7.44
N ILE A 6 -10.90 4.81 6.25
CA ILE A 6 -11.76 4.01 5.37
C ILE A 6 -11.29 2.56 5.46
N ARG A 7 -12.23 1.65 5.68
CA ARG A 7 -11.99 0.21 5.64
C ARG A 7 -12.61 -0.39 4.38
N HIS A 8 -11.85 -1.19 3.68
CA HIS A 8 -12.30 -2.00 2.56
C HIS A 8 -12.18 -3.48 2.92
N ILE A 9 -13.28 -4.19 2.91
CA ILE A 9 -13.33 -5.63 3.18
C ILE A 9 -13.57 -6.34 1.86
N ILE A 10 -12.65 -7.24 1.49
CA ILE A 10 -12.81 -8.13 0.35
C ILE A 10 -13.19 -9.48 0.92
N HIS A 11 -14.40 -9.91 0.64
CA HIS A 11 -14.83 -11.27 0.92
C HIS A 11 -14.27 -12.21 -0.14
N GLY A 12 -13.87 -13.41 0.26
CA GLY A 12 -13.46 -14.45 -0.66
C GLY A 12 -14.58 -14.83 -1.61
N ASN A 13 -14.25 -15.49 -2.72
CA ASN A 13 -15.21 -15.90 -3.73
C ASN A 13 -16.21 -16.92 -3.15
N LEU A 14 -17.45 -16.48 -2.98
CA LEU A 14 -18.56 -17.29 -2.45
C LEU A 14 -19.01 -18.39 -3.41
N ASP A 15 -18.63 -18.33 -4.68
CA ASP A 15 -19.02 -19.31 -5.71
C ASP A 15 -18.48 -20.73 -5.45
N CYS A 16 -17.54 -20.86 -4.52
CA CYS A 16 -16.94 -22.14 -4.11
C CYS A 16 -17.55 -22.74 -2.84
N VAL A 17 -18.47 -22.03 -2.20
CA VAL A 17 -19.12 -22.49 -0.96
C VAL A 17 -20.33 -23.34 -1.29
N LYS A 18 -20.34 -24.59 -0.83
CA LYS A 18 -21.52 -25.46 -0.98
C LYS A 18 -22.61 -25.04 -0.01
N GLU A 19 -23.85 -25.26 -0.42
CA GLU A 19 -25.02 -24.98 0.41
C GLU A 19 -24.92 -25.74 1.75
N GLY A 20 -24.88 -24.99 2.86
CA GLY A 20 -24.72 -25.54 4.21
C GLY A 20 -23.30 -25.53 4.78
N GLU A 21 -22.30 -25.10 4.03
CA GLU A 21 -20.95 -24.85 4.56
C GLU A 21 -20.89 -23.43 5.15
N GLU A 22 -20.34 -23.31 6.37
CA GLU A 22 -20.02 -22.00 6.93
C GLU A 22 -18.90 -21.35 6.12
N VAL A 23 -19.14 -20.11 5.68
CA VAL A 23 -18.10 -19.31 5.04
C VAL A 23 -16.99 -19.03 6.06
N ASP A 24 -15.81 -19.57 5.85
CA ASP A 24 -14.66 -19.25 6.69
C ASP A 24 -14.28 -17.77 6.48
N ASN A 25 -14.67 -16.93 7.42
CA ASN A 25 -14.35 -15.50 7.44
C ASN A 25 -12.84 -15.21 7.45
N LYS A 26 -11.99 -16.23 7.65
CA LYS A 26 -10.53 -16.10 7.54
C LYS A 26 -10.07 -15.74 6.12
N LEU A 27 -10.92 -15.89 5.12
CA LEU A 27 -10.63 -15.45 3.74
C LEU A 27 -10.97 -13.97 3.52
N ALA A 28 -11.62 -13.30 4.46
CA ALA A 28 -11.87 -11.87 4.36
C ALA A 28 -10.56 -11.08 4.53
N ILE A 29 -10.20 -10.30 3.52
CA ILE A 29 -9.05 -9.41 3.58
C ILE A 29 -9.54 -8.02 3.94
N SER A 30 -9.17 -7.54 5.13
CA SER A 30 -9.44 -6.17 5.56
C SER A 30 -8.28 -5.26 5.18
N ARG A 31 -8.57 -4.22 4.42
CA ARG A 31 -7.62 -3.16 4.07
C ARG A 31 -8.08 -1.87 4.70
N PHE A 32 -7.13 -1.04 5.09
CA PHE A 32 -7.44 0.28 5.60
C PHE A 32 -6.65 1.36 4.87
N PHE A 33 -7.25 2.54 4.79
CA PHE A 33 -6.63 3.79 4.36
C PHE A 33 -6.96 4.85 5.41
N ALA A 34 -5.94 5.46 5.97
CA ALA A 34 -6.08 6.41 7.08
C ALA A 34 -5.25 7.66 6.87
N LEU A 35 -5.66 8.74 7.51
CA LEU A 35 -4.91 9.99 7.63
C LEU A 35 -4.56 10.22 9.10
N THR A 36 -3.32 10.60 9.37
CA THR A 36 -2.83 11.03 10.69
C THR A 36 -2.18 12.42 10.60
N GLY A 37 -2.07 13.11 11.72
CA GLY A 37 -1.54 14.48 11.78
C GLY A 37 -2.58 15.58 11.55
N ALA A 38 -3.78 15.26 11.05
CA ALA A 38 -4.90 16.17 10.91
C ALA A 38 -6.24 15.43 11.01
N PRO A 39 -7.33 16.12 11.45
CA PRO A 39 -8.66 15.55 11.40
C PRO A 39 -9.15 15.44 9.96
N VAL A 40 -9.90 14.38 9.65
CA VAL A 40 -10.54 14.20 8.35
C VAL A 40 -11.88 14.92 8.32
N ASP A 41 -12.04 15.85 7.38
CA ASP A 41 -13.27 16.65 7.20
C ASP A 41 -14.30 15.94 6.31
N SER A 42 -13.83 15.20 5.31
CA SER A 42 -14.70 14.46 4.41
C SER A 42 -13.98 13.24 3.79
N TYR A 43 -14.77 12.31 3.30
CA TYR A 43 -14.26 11.08 2.69
C TYR A 43 -15.09 10.67 1.47
N CYS A 44 -14.55 9.77 0.65
CA CYS A 44 -15.29 9.06 -0.37
C CYS A 44 -14.71 7.65 -0.55
N GLY A 45 -15.58 6.64 -0.54
CA GLY A 45 -15.26 5.24 -0.76
C GLY A 45 -15.61 4.74 -2.16
N ASP A 46 -16.39 5.50 -2.91
CA ASP A 46 -16.84 5.17 -4.25
C ASP A 46 -16.02 5.89 -5.33
N LYS A 47 -15.44 5.12 -6.24
CA LYS A 47 -14.55 5.66 -7.27
C LYS A 47 -15.27 6.52 -8.29
N GLU A 48 -16.48 6.13 -8.69
CA GLU A 48 -17.26 6.85 -9.69
C GLU A 48 -17.72 8.21 -9.17
N SER A 49 -18.17 8.25 -7.93
CA SER A 49 -18.53 9.48 -7.21
C SER A 49 -17.34 10.40 -6.98
N PHE A 50 -16.14 9.82 -6.71
CA PHE A 50 -14.93 10.60 -6.55
C PHE A 50 -14.46 11.23 -7.86
N LEU A 51 -14.39 10.43 -8.92
CA LEU A 51 -13.94 10.91 -10.23
C LEU A 51 -14.97 11.82 -10.89
N GLY A 52 -16.23 11.43 -10.85
CA GLY A 52 -17.31 12.09 -11.56
C GLY A 52 -17.42 11.65 -13.03
N ARG A 53 -18.62 11.79 -13.56
CA ARG A 53 -18.93 11.43 -14.94
C ARG A 53 -18.18 12.35 -15.90
N TYR A 54 -17.51 11.77 -16.88
CA TYR A 54 -16.67 12.48 -17.88
C TYR A 54 -15.41 13.16 -17.32
N HIS A 55 -15.05 12.91 -16.08
CA HIS A 55 -13.81 13.34 -15.45
C HIS A 55 -12.80 12.19 -15.38
N GLY A 56 -11.54 12.52 -15.09
CA GLY A 56 -10.46 11.54 -14.94
C GLY A 56 -9.62 11.80 -13.70
N TYR A 57 -8.57 11.02 -13.53
CA TYR A 57 -7.66 11.17 -12.38
C TYR A 57 -6.92 12.52 -12.34
N HIS A 58 -6.86 13.24 -13.44
CA HIS A 58 -6.22 14.58 -13.52
C HIS A 58 -7.13 15.70 -13.03
N ASN A 59 -8.45 15.48 -12.99
CA ASN A 59 -9.43 16.46 -12.55
C ASN A 59 -10.66 15.81 -11.87
N PRO A 60 -10.49 15.08 -10.74
CA PRO A 60 -11.61 14.45 -10.07
C PRO A 60 -12.58 15.49 -9.50
N VAL A 61 -13.88 15.27 -9.67
CA VAL A 61 -14.93 16.14 -9.13
C VAL A 61 -14.82 16.31 -7.61
N GLY A 62 -14.42 15.26 -6.89
CA GLY A 62 -14.20 15.33 -5.45
C GLY A 62 -13.14 16.34 -5.04
N VAL A 63 -12.13 16.57 -5.89
CA VAL A 63 -11.10 17.60 -5.65
C VAL A 63 -11.59 18.98 -6.08
N GLU A 64 -12.25 19.08 -7.24
CA GLU A 64 -12.78 20.37 -7.74
C GLU A 64 -13.82 20.98 -6.78
N ASN A 65 -14.66 20.17 -6.18
CA ASN A 65 -15.67 20.61 -5.22
C ASN A 65 -15.09 20.99 -3.84
N GLY A 66 -13.82 20.67 -3.57
CA GLY A 66 -13.18 20.91 -2.28
C GLY A 66 -13.78 20.14 -1.10
N LYS A 67 -14.72 19.24 -1.37
CA LYS A 67 -15.38 18.39 -0.37
C LYS A 67 -15.78 17.06 -1.00
N LEU A 68 -15.50 15.97 -0.32
CA LEU A 68 -15.84 14.63 -0.75
C LEU A 68 -17.29 14.28 -0.40
N SER A 69 -17.91 13.40 -1.20
CA SER A 69 -19.34 13.07 -1.16
C SER A 69 -19.81 12.35 0.10
N GLY A 70 -18.90 11.66 0.80
CA GLY A 70 -19.23 10.79 1.93
C GLY A 70 -19.80 9.43 1.51
N GLU A 71 -19.82 9.13 0.22
CA GLU A 71 -20.38 7.88 -0.28
C GLU A 71 -19.51 6.67 0.02
N MET A 72 -20.17 5.55 0.31
CA MET A 72 -19.57 4.23 0.51
C MET A 72 -19.76 3.39 -0.74
N CYS A 73 -18.79 2.54 -1.04
CA CYS A 73 -18.84 1.64 -2.17
C CYS A 73 -19.40 0.26 -1.77
N TYR A 74 -20.36 -0.25 -2.54
CA TYR A 74 -20.92 -1.60 -2.37
C TYR A 74 -21.00 -2.29 -3.73
N ASN A 75 -20.26 -3.40 -3.89
CA ASN A 75 -20.20 -4.21 -5.13
C ASN A 75 -19.75 -3.44 -6.39
N GLU A 76 -19.09 -2.32 -6.21
CA GLU A 76 -18.55 -1.46 -7.26
C GLU A 76 -17.04 -1.29 -7.10
N ASN A 77 -16.45 -0.46 -7.93
CA ASN A 77 -15.04 -0.12 -7.81
C ASN A 77 -14.80 0.87 -6.66
N GLY A 78 -14.31 0.37 -5.54
CA GLY A 78 -13.97 1.19 -4.39
C GLY A 78 -12.73 2.07 -4.62
N CYS A 79 -12.69 3.17 -3.88
CA CYS A 79 -11.50 3.99 -3.69
C CYS A 79 -11.34 4.38 -2.22
N GLY A 80 -10.18 4.91 -1.87
CA GLY A 80 -9.94 5.56 -0.58
C GLY A 80 -9.60 7.03 -0.82
N ALA A 81 -10.54 7.92 -0.57
CA ALA A 81 -10.28 9.35 -0.61
C ALA A 81 -10.62 9.97 0.74
N LEU A 82 -9.67 10.72 1.30
CA LEU A 82 -9.78 11.45 2.56
C LEU A 82 -9.38 12.89 2.31
N ALA A 83 -10.14 13.84 2.84
CA ALA A 83 -9.81 15.24 2.78
C ALA A 83 -9.72 15.84 4.19
N ALA A 84 -8.71 16.69 4.39
CA ALA A 84 -8.51 17.48 5.61
C ALA A 84 -8.24 18.92 5.24
N GLN A 85 -8.87 19.85 5.94
CA GLN A 85 -8.62 21.27 5.79
C GLN A 85 -7.60 21.74 6.82
N MET A 86 -6.60 22.44 6.36
CA MET A 86 -5.55 22.97 7.21
C MET A 86 -5.31 24.44 6.92
N LEU A 87 -5.28 25.24 7.96
CA LEU A 87 -4.85 26.63 7.87
C LEU A 87 -3.38 26.73 8.28
N LEU A 88 -2.54 27.22 7.37
CA LEU A 88 -1.13 27.47 7.62
C LEU A 88 -0.88 28.97 7.73
N LYS A 89 -0.22 29.38 8.80
CA LYS A 89 0.26 30.75 8.94
C LYS A 89 1.57 30.95 8.17
N PRO A 90 1.96 32.16 7.84
CA PRO A 90 3.24 32.41 7.20
C PRO A 90 4.40 31.81 8.01
N GLY A 91 5.21 30.95 7.35
CA GLY A 91 6.32 30.22 7.96
C GLY A 91 5.93 28.97 8.77
N GLU A 92 4.63 28.64 8.89
CA GLU A 92 4.16 27.41 9.56
C GLU A 92 4.29 26.19 8.62
N THR A 93 4.78 25.09 9.16
CA THR A 93 4.80 23.77 8.50
C THR A 93 3.93 22.81 9.32
N LYS A 94 3.13 22.01 8.63
CA LYS A 94 2.39 20.89 9.22
C LYS A 94 2.68 19.63 8.45
N GLU A 95 2.81 18.53 9.17
CA GLU A 95 3.06 17.22 8.61
C GLU A 95 1.85 16.33 8.80
N ILE A 96 1.51 15.60 7.76
CA ILE A 96 0.45 14.60 7.74
C ILE A 96 0.97 13.32 7.12
N ALA A 97 0.42 12.19 7.50
CA ALA A 97 0.73 10.92 6.87
C ALA A 97 -0.54 10.21 6.41
N PHE A 98 -0.46 9.63 5.21
CA PHE A 98 -1.44 8.68 4.72
C PHE A 98 -0.91 7.27 4.94
N LEU A 99 -1.71 6.43 5.60
CA LEU A 99 -1.39 5.06 5.92
C LEU A 99 -2.26 4.11 5.09
N VAL A 100 -1.62 3.17 4.42
CA VAL A 100 -2.30 2.09 3.69
C VAL A 100 -1.82 0.76 4.25
N GLY A 101 -2.74 -0.12 4.60
CA GLY A 101 -2.36 -1.40 5.17
C GLY A 101 -3.46 -2.47 5.05
N MET A 102 -3.07 -3.68 5.44
CA MET A 102 -3.98 -4.83 5.55
C MET A 102 -3.91 -5.34 6.99
N LYS A 103 -4.89 -4.96 7.78
CA LYS A 103 -5.02 -5.37 9.19
C LYS A 103 -6.48 -5.28 9.62
N GLU A 104 -6.84 -6.07 10.60
CA GLU A 104 -8.13 -5.96 11.26
C GLU A 104 -8.25 -4.62 11.99
N HIS A 105 -9.49 -4.27 12.36
CA HIS A 105 -9.82 -2.95 12.89
C HIS A 105 -8.95 -2.53 14.08
N GLU A 106 -8.84 -3.38 15.09
CA GLU A 106 -8.09 -3.08 16.32
C GLU A 106 -6.58 -2.90 16.05
N GLU A 107 -5.99 -3.76 15.23
CA GLU A 107 -4.59 -3.66 14.86
C GLU A 107 -4.32 -2.42 13.99
N ALA A 108 -5.23 -2.06 13.09
CA ALA A 108 -5.12 -0.87 12.28
C ALA A 108 -5.18 0.40 13.13
N GLU A 109 -5.98 0.41 14.19
CA GLU A 109 -6.04 1.54 15.13
C GLU A 109 -4.71 1.71 15.89
N VAL A 110 -4.12 0.61 16.37
CA VAL A 110 -2.80 0.64 17.01
C VAL A 110 -1.74 1.22 16.06
N ILE A 111 -1.77 0.81 14.78
CA ILE A 111 -0.85 1.35 13.77
C ILE A 111 -1.08 2.85 13.56
N CYS A 112 -2.33 3.30 13.41
CA CYS A 112 -2.63 4.72 13.22
C CYS A 112 -2.18 5.56 14.43
N ASN A 113 -2.38 5.08 15.64
CA ASN A 113 -1.96 5.76 16.87
C ASN A 113 -0.43 5.88 16.99
N ARG A 114 0.33 4.92 16.46
CA ARG A 114 1.79 4.99 16.40
C ARG A 114 2.28 6.21 15.61
N TYR A 115 1.53 6.62 14.58
CA TYR A 115 1.84 7.79 13.76
C TYR A 115 1.13 9.07 14.20
N ALA A 116 0.79 9.19 15.49
CA ALA A 116 0.22 10.42 16.05
C ALA A 116 1.23 11.59 15.98
N ASP A 117 2.52 11.32 16.24
CA ASP A 117 3.63 12.21 15.92
C ASP A 117 4.22 11.78 14.57
N VAL A 118 3.71 12.37 13.49
CA VAL A 118 4.02 11.98 12.12
C VAL A 118 5.50 12.13 11.82
N ALA A 119 6.10 13.27 12.16
CA ALA A 119 7.49 13.58 11.85
C ALA A 119 8.46 12.56 12.46
N ALA A 120 8.39 12.42 13.79
CA ALA A 120 9.31 11.55 14.52
C ALA A 120 9.15 10.08 14.12
N GLN A 121 7.92 9.62 13.93
CA GLN A 121 7.67 8.24 13.57
C GLN A 121 8.11 7.93 12.13
N CYS A 122 7.78 8.79 11.16
CA CYS A 122 8.19 8.59 9.77
C CYS A 122 9.71 8.62 9.61
N GLU A 123 10.43 9.50 10.30
CA GLU A 123 11.88 9.55 10.28
C GLU A 123 12.51 8.26 10.85
N THR A 124 11.96 7.77 11.95
CA THR A 124 12.41 6.51 12.58
C THR A 124 12.22 5.32 11.64
N GLU A 125 11.03 5.15 11.09
CA GLU A 125 10.70 4.05 10.17
C GLU A 125 11.54 4.13 8.88
N LEU A 126 11.77 5.34 8.35
CA LEU A 126 12.62 5.52 7.17
C LEU A 126 14.07 5.11 7.45
N LYS A 127 14.59 5.47 8.63
CA LYS A 127 15.94 5.08 9.04
C LYS A 127 16.07 3.56 9.21
N GLU A 128 15.08 2.92 9.85
CA GLU A 128 15.04 1.47 10.01
C GLU A 128 14.95 0.75 8.66
N LEU A 129 14.06 1.22 7.78
CA LEU A 129 13.91 0.67 6.43
C LEU A 129 15.20 0.84 5.60
N THR A 130 15.82 2.00 5.68
CA THR A 130 17.09 2.27 5.00
C THR A 130 18.18 1.34 5.53
N GLY A 131 18.28 1.19 6.85
CA GLY A 131 19.21 0.26 7.49
C GLY A 131 19.02 -1.17 7.03
N TYR A 132 17.77 -1.63 7.00
CA TYR A 132 17.43 -2.98 6.52
C TYR A 132 17.91 -3.23 5.08
N TRP A 133 17.65 -2.29 4.16
CA TRP A 133 18.07 -2.46 2.77
C TRP A 133 19.60 -2.37 2.60
N HIS A 134 20.26 -1.48 3.32
CA HIS A 134 21.73 -1.41 3.30
C HIS A 134 22.33 -2.74 3.80
N GLU A 135 21.87 -3.27 4.91
CA GLU A 135 22.32 -4.56 5.43
C GLU A 135 22.17 -5.68 4.37
N LYS A 136 21.02 -5.75 3.69
CA LYS A 136 20.78 -6.76 2.65
C LYS A 136 21.66 -6.60 1.42
N LEU A 137 21.91 -5.37 0.98
CA LEU A 137 22.64 -5.08 -0.24
C LEU A 137 24.16 -5.10 -0.04
N GLU A 138 24.66 -4.94 1.19
CA GLU A 138 26.10 -4.92 1.49
C GLU A 138 26.78 -6.29 1.43
N HIS A 139 26.03 -7.39 1.42
CA HIS A 139 26.59 -8.73 1.38
C HIS A 139 27.39 -9.03 0.11
N PHE A 140 27.03 -8.41 -1.00
CA PHE A 140 27.76 -8.54 -2.25
C PHE A 140 27.97 -7.17 -2.88
N GLN A 141 29.22 -6.75 -3.01
CA GLN A 141 29.58 -5.45 -3.57
C GLN A 141 30.73 -5.59 -4.58
N VAL A 142 30.60 -4.92 -5.71
CA VAL A 142 31.65 -4.79 -6.72
C VAL A 142 32.06 -3.33 -6.83
N HIS A 143 33.35 -3.10 -7.11
CA HIS A 143 33.91 -1.77 -7.34
C HIS A 143 34.71 -1.78 -8.63
N THR A 144 34.17 -1.11 -9.65
CA THR A 144 34.76 -1.00 -10.97
C THR A 144 34.98 0.45 -11.36
N PRO A 145 35.70 0.75 -12.46
CA PRO A 145 35.78 2.10 -12.96
C PRO A 145 34.43 2.71 -13.47
N SER A 146 33.41 1.89 -13.67
CA SER A 146 32.07 2.35 -14.10
C SER A 146 31.11 2.38 -12.92
N ARG A 147 30.75 3.59 -12.49
CA ARG A 147 29.77 3.81 -11.44
C ARG A 147 28.38 3.28 -11.80
N GLU A 148 28.00 3.36 -13.06
CA GLU A 148 26.72 2.87 -13.56
C GLU A 148 26.62 1.35 -13.43
N PHE A 149 27.70 0.66 -13.78
CA PHE A 149 27.81 -0.79 -13.62
C PHE A 149 27.74 -1.19 -12.14
N ASP A 150 28.49 -0.51 -11.27
CA ASP A 150 28.47 -0.75 -9.83
C ASP A 150 27.06 -0.54 -9.25
N THR A 151 26.37 0.54 -9.61
CA THR A 151 25.00 0.80 -9.15
C THR A 151 24.04 -0.31 -9.62
N MET A 152 24.20 -0.77 -10.85
CA MET A 152 23.36 -1.84 -11.40
C MET A 152 23.55 -3.15 -10.65
N ILE A 153 24.79 -3.53 -10.36
CA ILE A 153 25.11 -4.78 -9.67
C ILE A 153 24.81 -4.68 -8.17
N ASN A 154 25.33 -3.64 -7.51
CA ASN A 154 25.28 -3.53 -6.06
C ASN A 154 23.89 -3.20 -5.49
N THR A 155 23.02 -2.65 -6.31
CA THR A 155 21.70 -2.24 -5.86
C THR A 155 20.58 -2.92 -6.65
N TRP A 156 20.50 -2.62 -7.95
CA TRP A 156 19.32 -2.98 -8.72
C TRP A 156 19.19 -4.47 -9.00
N ASN A 157 20.28 -5.18 -9.28
CA ASN A 157 20.20 -6.62 -9.51
C ASN A 157 19.80 -7.36 -8.24
N ALA A 158 20.48 -7.10 -7.12
CA ALA A 158 20.15 -7.72 -5.85
C ALA A 158 18.70 -7.41 -5.41
N TYR A 159 18.31 -6.14 -5.48
CA TYR A 159 16.95 -5.72 -5.17
C TYR A 159 15.90 -6.42 -6.06
N ASN A 160 16.10 -6.44 -7.37
CA ASN A 160 15.16 -7.08 -8.30
C ASN A 160 15.06 -8.59 -8.07
N CYS A 161 16.18 -9.28 -7.87
CA CYS A 161 16.16 -10.70 -7.56
C CYS A 161 15.44 -11.01 -6.25
N PHE A 162 15.68 -10.19 -5.22
CA PHE A 162 15.00 -10.32 -3.93
C PHE A 162 13.49 -10.09 -4.05
N MET A 163 13.08 -9.03 -4.76
CA MET A 163 11.67 -8.71 -4.97
C MET A 163 10.96 -9.78 -5.80
N THR A 164 11.56 -10.24 -6.89
CA THR A 164 10.97 -11.29 -7.73
C THR A 164 10.90 -12.63 -7.01
N PHE A 165 11.86 -12.94 -6.16
CA PHE A 165 11.83 -14.10 -5.29
C PHE A 165 10.68 -14.04 -4.28
N ILE A 166 10.56 -12.95 -3.49
CA ILE A 166 9.52 -12.79 -2.47
C ILE A 166 8.12 -12.79 -3.08
N TRP A 167 7.92 -12.05 -4.17
CA TRP A 167 6.63 -11.91 -4.83
C TRP A 167 6.35 -13.02 -5.87
N SER A 168 7.28 -13.96 -6.03
CA SER A 168 7.17 -15.09 -6.96
C SER A 168 6.83 -14.64 -8.40
N ARG A 169 7.36 -13.49 -8.82
CA ARG A 169 7.08 -12.84 -10.11
C ARG A 169 5.58 -12.62 -10.38
N ALA A 170 4.76 -12.59 -9.34
CA ALA A 170 3.33 -12.35 -9.47
C ALA A 170 3.07 -10.89 -9.86
N ALA A 171 3.22 -10.57 -11.13
CA ALA A 171 3.03 -9.24 -11.67
C ALA A 171 1.56 -8.79 -11.63
N SER A 172 0.61 -9.71 -11.71
CA SER A 172 -0.80 -9.42 -11.55
C SER A 172 -1.62 -10.69 -11.30
N PHE A 173 -2.73 -10.55 -10.60
CA PHE A 173 -3.71 -11.64 -10.43
C PHE A 173 -4.33 -12.09 -11.76
N PHE A 174 -4.45 -11.20 -12.74
CA PHE A 174 -4.96 -11.52 -14.06
C PHE A 174 -4.06 -12.49 -14.81
N TYR A 175 -2.76 -12.29 -14.71
CA TYR A 175 -1.79 -13.13 -15.41
C TYR A 175 -1.73 -14.55 -14.85
N CYS A 176 -1.82 -14.69 -13.55
CA CYS A 176 -1.73 -15.98 -12.85
C CYS A 176 -3.09 -16.68 -12.70
N GLY A 177 -4.22 -16.07 -13.09
CA GLY A 177 -5.56 -16.62 -12.95
C GLY A 177 -5.90 -16.99 -11.51
N LEU A 178 -5.49 -16.19 -10.55
CA LEU A 178 -5.58 -16.42 -9.10
C LEU A 178 -4.83 -17.67 -8.59
N ARG A 179 -4.01 -18.29 -9.44
CA ARG A 179 -3.15 -19.40 -9.04
C ARG A 179 -1.86 -18.85 -8.48
N ASN A 180 -1.65 -19.03 -7.20
CA ASN A 180 -0.39 -18.74 -6.55
C ASN A 180 0.48 -19.98 -6.59
N GLY A 181 1.68 -19.85 -7.14
CA GLY A 181 2.64 -20.93 -7.18
C GLY A 181 4.01 -20.40 -7.59
N TYR A 182 5.04 -20.98 -7.00
CA TYR A 182 6.41 -20.68 -7.39
C TYR A 182 6.75 -21.44 -8.67
N GLY A 183 7.12 -20.74 -9.73
CA GLY A 183 7.76 -21.35 -10.89
C GLY A 183 9.13 -21.87 -10.47
N TYR A 184 9.33 -23.19 -10.48
CA TYR A 184 10.56 -23.79 -9.97
C TYR A 184 11.83 -23.17 -10.56
N ARG A 185 11.92 -23.13 -11.89
CA ARG A 185 13.09 -22.56 -12.58
C ARG A 185 13.28 -21.09 -12.24
N ASP A 186 12.23 -20.31 -12.30
CA ASP A 186 12.29 -18.85 -12.09
C ASP A 186 12.71 -18.52 -10.66
N THR A 187 12.16 -19.22 -9.69
CA THR A 187 12.51 -19.07 -8.27
C THR A 187 13.97 -19.41 -8.00
N VAL A 188 14.46 -20.52 -8.58
CA VAL A 188 15.88 -20.92 -8.41
C VAL A 188 16.83 -19.90 -9.03
N GLN A 189 16.47 -19.31 -10.18
CA GLN A 189 17.28 -18.26 -10.80
C GLN A 189 17.30 -16.99 -9.97
N ASP A 190 16.16 -16.58 -9.41
CA ASP A 190 16.07 -15.37 -8.57
C ASP A 190 16.85 -15.53 -7.26
N ILE A 191 16.79 -16.72 -6.63
CA ILE A 191 17.56 -17.02 -5.42
C ILE A 191 19.07 -16.89 -5.67
N GLN A 192 19.57 -17.29 -6.83
CA GLN A 192 21.00 -17.19 -7.13
C GLN A 192 21.55 -15.76 -7.05
N GLY A 193 20.69 -14.76 -7.26
CA GLY A 193 21.07 -13.34 -7.15
C GLY A 193 21.09 -12.79 -5.72
N VAL A 194 20.71 -13.58 -4.70
CA VAL A 194 20.54 -13.10 -3.31
C VAL A 194 21.00 -14.11 -2.24
N ILE A 195 21.65 -15.20 -2.64
CA ILE A 195 22.01 -16.31 -1.72
C ILE A 195 23.29 -16.04 -0.90
N HIS A 196 24.03 -14.99 -1.20
CA HIS A 196 25.31 -14.64 -0.56
C HIS A 196 25.17 -13.66 0.60
#